data_0b07b411e7a319e39aa8f8ce1859d0b3
#
_entry.id   0b07b411e7a319e39aa8f8ce1859d0b3
#
_cell.length_a   1.000
_cell.length_b   1.000
_cell.length_c   1.000
_cell.angle_alpha   90.00
_cell.angle_beta   90.00
_cell.angle_gamma   90.00
#
_symmetry.space_group_name_H-M   'P 1'
#
loop_
_entity.id
_entity.type
_entity.pdbx_description
1 polymer ?
#
loop_
_entity_poly.entity_id
_entity_poly.type
_entity_poly.pdbx_seq_one_letter_code
_entity_poly.pdbx_strand_id
1 'polypeptide(L)'
;MNGRNDLNSSFIIDNSDSLRAVCGPNDMNIGYIEELTGTRIVVHGNRIDLNGTEDEIKRTSLLLERLLELSSLTSDISTPDILLEYKAMAGNGQLVTVGTKTIRTKGAKQSEYVFAMQNSQVVFAVGPAGTGKTYLATNWCLGELLAGRKNKIVITRPVVEAGESLGFLPGDLSQKLNPYLKPLYDSMEATISPATVRRLEESGQIEIAPLAYMRGRSLNNSCVILDEAQNTTVGQMKMFLTRLGENSCAIITGDITQTDLPKNQTSGLVDALNRLDGVEGVSFVRFSGKDTVRSRIVQRIINAYEK
;
A
#
# COMPACT_ATOMS: atom_id res chain seq x y z
N MET A 1 0.82 19.17 41.43
CA MET A 1 2.07 18.46 41.06
C MET A 1 1.69 17.00 40.88
N ASN A 2 1.32 16.60 39.66
CA ASN A 2 1.11 15.19 39.36
C ASN A 2 2.48 14.57 39.11
N GLY A 3 2.94 13.72 40.03
CA GLY A 3 4.18 12.96 39.87
C GLY A 3 4.06 12.05 38.63
N ARG A 4 4.93 12.22 37.63
CA ARG A 4 5.14 11.21 36.59
C ARG A 4 5.55 9.92 37.28
N ASN A 5 4.79 8.87 37.08
CA ASN A 5 5.15 7.52 37.52
C ASN A 5 6.08 6.93 36.47
N ASP A 6 7.36 7.30 36.48
CA ASP A 6 8.36 6.80 35.54
C ASP A 6 8.76 5.37 35.93
N LEU A 7 8.66 4.47 34.97
CA LEU A 7 9.06 3.06 35.06
C LEU A 7 10.40 2.88 34.34
N ASN A 8 11.12 1.82 34.72
CA ASN A 8 12.33 1.39 34.02
C ASN A 8 12.08 0.05 33.33
N SER A 9 12.50 -0.06 32.10
CA SER A 9 12.51 -1.31 31.34
C SER A 9 13.84 -1.46 30.62
N SER A 10 14.23 -2.68 30.27
CA SER A 10 15.45 -2.92 29.51
C SER A 10 15.18 -3.81 28.30
N PHE A 11 15.82 -3.48 27.19
CA PHE A 11 15.75 -4.17 25.93
C PHE A 11 17.15 -4.66 25.54
N ILE A 12 17.30 -5.95 25.22
CA ILE A 12 18.61 -6.55 24.88
C ILE A 12 18.64 -6.85 23.39
N ILE A 13 19.72 -6.47 22.73
CA ILE A 13 19.97 -6.73 21.33
C ILE A 13 21.25 -7.57 21.22
N ASP A 14 21.09 -8.86 20.88
CA ASP A 14 22.22 -9.79 20.82
C ASP A 14 23.13 -9.58 19.60
N ASN A 15 22.60 -8.99 18.52
CA ASN A 15 23.34 -8.74 17.31
C ASN A 15 23.93 -7.32 17.31
N SER A 16 25.27 -7.21 17.33
CA SER A 16 25.99 -5.93 17.34
C SER A 16 25.78 -5.09 16.09
N ASP A 17 25.61 -5.70 14.92
CA ASP A 17 25.36 -4.99 13.65
C ASP A 17 23.96 -4.40 13.63
N SER A 18 22.98 -5.15 14.12
CA SER A 18 21.61 -4.64 14.31
C SER A 18 21.54 -3.49 15.31
N LEU A 19 22.27 -3.61 16.45
CA LEU A 19 22.36 -2.52 17.42
C LEU A 19 22.96 -1.26 16.79
N ARG A 20 24.07 -1.41 16.04
CA ARG A 20 24.71 -0.28 15.36
C ARG A 20 23.78 0.38 14.33
N ALA A 21 23.05 -0.43 13.56
CA ALA A 21 22.07 0.09 12.59
C ALA A 21 20.94 0.86 13.28
N VAL A 22 20.42 0.36 14.41
CA VAL A 22 19.37 1.02 15.19
C VAL A 22 19.86 2.31 15.84
N CYS A 23 21.04 2.31 16.48
CA CYS A 23 21.60 3.50 17.12
C CYS A 23 22.00 4.57 16.09
N GLY A 24 22.41 4.16 14.88
CA GLY A 24 22.93 5.06 13.86
C GLY A 24 24.32 5.65 14.18
N PRO A 25 24.89 6.43 13.26
CA PRO A 25 26.17 7.10 13.47
C PRO A 25 26.12 8.02 14.71
N ASN A 26 27.06 7.82 15.66
CA ASN A 26 27.14 8.61 16.91
C ASN A 26 25.82 8.66 17.72
N ASP A 27 25.09 7.57 17.74
CA ASP A 27 23.79 7.41 18.43
C ASP A 27 22.73 8.45 18.03
N MET A 28 22.84 9.04 16.84
CA MET A 28 21.91 10.06 16.34
C MET A 28 20.45 9.57 16.30
N ASN A 29 20.27 8.29 16.04
CA ASN A 29 18.93 7.70 15.98
C ASN A 29 18.29 7.61 17.37
N ILE A 30 19.08 7.38 18.41
CA ILE A 30 18.58 7.28 19.79
C ILE A 30 17.93 8.60 20.22
N GLY A 31 18.62 9.75 20.04
CA GLY A 31 18.04 11.05 20.34
C GLY A 31 16.75 11.35 19.58
N TYR A 32 16.68 10.90 18.31
CA TYR A 32 15.47 11.05 17.50
C TYR A 32 14.32 10.15 17.99
N ILE A 33 14.63 8.92 18.44
CA ILE A 33 13.64 8.01 19.03
C ILE A 33 13.11 8.59 20.34
N GLU A 34 13.97 9.16 21.19
CA GLU A 34 13.57 9.85 22.43
C GLU A 34 12.59 11.01 22.14
N GLU A 35 12.89 11.84 21.12
CA GLU A 35 12.04 12.96 20.72
C GLU A 35 10.65 12.47 20.25
N LEU A 36 10.60 11.37 19.48
CA LEU A 36 9.35 10.82 18.96
C LEU A 36 8.49 10.14 20.02
N THR A 37 9.11 9.44 20.97
CA THR A 37 8.39 8.56 21.90
C THR A 37 8.15 9.19 23.26
N GLY A 38 8.97 10.16 23.64
CA GLY A 38 8.99 10.79 24.96
C GLY A 38 9.72 9.96 26.03
N THR A 39 10.31 8.82 25.66
CA THR A 39 11.06 7.91 26.55
C THR A 39 12.51 8.31 26.61
N ARG A 40 13.11 8.33 27.80
CA ARG A 40 14.56 8.49 27.95
C ARG A 40 15.25 7.15 27.67
N ILE A 41 16.29 7.15 26.83
CA ILE A 41 16.97 5.95 26.36
C ILE A 41 18.46 6.02 26.69
N VAL A 42 18.99 4.98 27.34
CA VAL A 42 20.41 4.86 27.62
C VAL A 42 20.94 3.55 27.10
N VAL A 43 21.99 3.59 26.27
CA VAL A 43 22.60 2.41 25.66
C VAL A 43 23.84 1.99 26.42
N HIS A 44 23.88 0.74 26.91
CA HIS A 44 25.00 0.14 27.62
C HIS A 44 25.42 -1.19 26.97
N GLY A 45 26.41 -1.14 26.08
CA GLY A 45 26.82 -2.33 25.32
C GLY A 45 25.69 -2.84 24.43
N ASN A 46 25.19 -4.04 24.69
CA ASN A 46 24.05 -4.63 23.97
C ASN A 46 22.68 -4.41 24.66
N ARG A 47 22.65 -3.63 25.73
CA ARG A 47 21.45 -3.35 26.51
C ARG A 47 21.01 -1.90 26.29
N ILE A 48 19.73 -1.71 26.06
CA ILE A 48 19.07 -0.42 25.97
C ILE A 48 18.13 -0.29 27.17
N ASP A 49 18.38 0.68 28.04
CA ASP A 49 17.54 0.99 29.18
C ASP A 49 16.56 2.10 28.81
N LEU A 50 15.27 1.86 29.08
CA LEU A 50 14.15 2.74 28.79
C LEU A 50 13.58 3.28 30.10
N ASN A 51 13.43 4.61 30.20
CA ASN A 51 12.81 5.26 31.34
C ASN A 51 11.71 6.22 30.87
N GLY A 52 10.49 6.05 31.40
CA GLY A 52 9.31 6.84 31.01
C GLY A 52 8.03 6.26 31.59
N THR A 53 6.90 6.77 31.16
CA THR A 53 5.59 6.20 31.49
C THR A 53 5.39 4.83 30.82
N GLU A 54 4.47 4.03 31.32
CA GLU A 54 4.15 2.71 30.77
C GLU A 54 3.84 2.77 29.26
N ASP A 55 3.06 3.76 28.83
CA ASP A 55 2.70 3.96 27.42
C ASP A 55 3.89 4.40 26.55
N GLU A 56 4.79 5.23 27.09
CA GLU A 56 6.02 5.66 26.41
C GLU A 56 6.95 4.47 26.22
N ILE A 57 7.21 3.69 27.27
CA ILE A 57 8.05 2.48 27.24
C ILE A 57 7.48 1.46 26.25
N LYS A 58 6.17 1.19 26.31
CA LYS A 58 5.52 0.24 25.40
C LYS A 58 5.66 0.66 23.94
N ARG A 59 5.46 1.94 23.63
CA ARG A 59 5.68 2.49 22.28
C ARG A 59 7.12 2.35 21.83
N THR A 60 8.07 2.68 22.71
CA THR A 60 9.50 2.63 22.38
C THR A 60 9.96 1.20 22.17
N SER A 61 9.55 0.26 23.02
CA SER A 61 9.87 -1.17 22.83
C SER A 61 9.36 -1.70 21.51
N LEU A 62 8.11 -1.39 21.16
CA LEU A 62 7.54 -1.79 19.86
C LEU A 62 8.28 -1.15 18.68
N LEU A 63 8.72 0.12 18.79
CA LEU A 63 9.52 0.77 17.75
C LEU A 63 10.89 0.10 17.61
N LEU A 64 11.57 -0.20 18.72
CA LEU A 64 12.85 -0.88 18.69
C LEU A 64 12.75 -2.28 18.06
N GLU A 65 11.73 -3.06 18.38
CA GLU A 65 11.47 -4.35 17.73
C GLU A 65 11.35 -4.22 16.21
N ARG A 66 10.60 -3.23 15.74
CA ARG A 66 10.43 -2.96 14.31
C ARG A 66 11.72 -2.52 13.62
N LEU A 67 12.50 -1.69 14.29
CA LEU A 67 13.80 -1.24 13.76
C LEU A 67 14.79 -2.40 13.70
N LEU A 68 14.72 -3.35 14.65
CA LEU A 68 15.53 -4.59 14.59
C LEU A 68 15.12 -5.48 13.41
N GLU A 69 13.85 -5.64 13.13
CA GLU A 69 13.40 -6.35 11.94
C GLU A 69 13.90 -5.64 10.66
N LEU A 70 13.85 -4.30 10.63
CA LEU A 70 14.34 -3.51 9.51
C LEU A 70 15.87 -3.65 9.34
N SER A 71 16.62 -3.74 10.44
CA SER A 71 18.08 -3.94 10.42
C SER A 71 18.51 -5.26 9.80
N SER A 72 17.63 -6.25 9.75
CA SER A 72 17.88 -7.52 9.04
C SER A 72 17.84 -7.37 7.51
N LEU A 73 17.24 -6.29 7.00
CA LEU A 73 17.05 -6.00 5.58
C LEU A 73 17.99 -4.89 5.07
N THR A 74 18.48 -4.03 5.98
CA THR A 74 19.39 -2.93 5.65
C THR A 74 20.40 -2.70 6.76
N SER A 75 21.65 -2.42 6.40
CA SER A 75 22.71 -2.12 7.36
C SER A 75 22.70 -0.68 7.88
N ASP A 76 21.87 0.19 7.31
CA ASP A 76 21.78 1.60 7.67
C ASP A 76 20.31 2.02 7.82
N ILE A 77 19.95 2.45 9.04
CA ILE A 77 18.61 2.96 9.37
C ILE A 77 18.71 4.47 9.52
N SER A 78 17.98 5.19 8.69
CA SER A 78 17.95 6.65 8.72
C SER A 78 16.80 7.19 9.60
N THR A 79 16.91 8.45 10.07
CA THR A 79 15.83 9.11 10.82
C THR A 79 14.46 9.13 10.10
N PRO A 80 14.36 9.26 8.77
CA PRO A 80 13.09 9.05 8.06
C PRO A 80 12.53 7.63 8.13
N ASP A 81 13.41 6.61 8.18
CA ASP A 81 12.94 5.22 8.32
C ASP A 81 12.34 5.03 9.71
N ILE A 82 12.97 5.60 10.75
CA ILE A 82 12.44 5.63 12.12
C ILE A 82 11.09 6.34 12.18
N LEU A 83 10.98 7.53 11.58
CA LEU A 83 9.70 8.27 11.54
C LEU A 83 8.62 7.48 10.81
N LEU A 84 8.98 6.77 9.75
CA LEU A 84 8.06 5.94 8.98
C LEU A 84 7.53 4.78 9.83
N GLU A 85 8.43 4.06 10.55
CA GLU A 85 8.04 2.97 11.44
C GLU A 85 7.21 3.48 12.63
N TYR A 86 7.58 4.62 13.23
CA TYR A 86 6.81 5.24 14.30
C TYR A 86 5.39 5.62 13.87
N LYS A 87 5.23 6.22 12.68
CA LYS A 87 3.91 6.53 12.12
C LYS A 87 3.10 5.27 11.80
N ALA A 88 3.76 4.23 11.32
CA ALA A 88 3.11 2.94 11.07
C ALA A 88 2.57 2.29 12.36
N MET A 89 3.25 2.48 13.49
CA MET A 89 2.78 2.03 14.80
C MET A 89 1.53 2.78 15.28
N ALA A 90 1.50 4.09 15.10
CA ALA A 90 0.35 4.94 15.48
C ALA A 90 -0.94 4.54 14.74
N GLY A 91 -0.79 3.89 13.57
CA GLY A 91 -1.90 3.37 12.76
C GLY A 91 -2.20 1.87 12.95
N ASN A 92 -1.74 1.21 14.04
CA ASN A 92 -1.85 -0.25 14.19
C ASN A 92 -1.35 -1.01 12.96
N GLY A 93 -0.09 -0.79 12.54
CA GLY A 93 0.51 -1.29 11.30
C GLY A 93 -0.05 -2.62 10.81
N GLN A 94 -0.90 -2.57 9.79
CA GLN A 94 -1.52 -3.75 9.21
C GLN A 94 -0.48 -4.55 8.42
N LEU A 95 -0.61 -5.86 8.47
CA LEU A 95 0.24 -6.79 7.73
C LEU A 95 -0.55 -7.39 6.57
N VAL A 96 0.07 -7.42 5.40
CA VAL A 96 -0.43 -8.15 4.24
C VAL A 96 0.46 -9.36 4.02
N THR A 97 -0.05 -10.54 4.31
CA THR A 97 0.70 -11.80 4.14
C THR A 97 0.48 -12.35 2.74
N VAL A 98 1.56 -12.61 2.03
CA VAL A 98 1.56 -13.16 0.67
C VAL A 98 2.45 -14.41 0.64
N GLY A 99 1.85 -15.58 0.80
CA GLY A 99 2.60 -16.82 0.98
C GLY A 99 3.47 -16.75 2.23
N THR A 100 4.80 -16.80 2.07
CA THR A 100 5.77 -16.69 3.16
C THR A 100 6.25 -15.27 3.43
N LYS A 101 5.91 -14.32 2.57
CA LYS A 101 6.31 -12.90 2.74
C LYS A 101 5.23 -12.11 3.45
N THR A 102 5.68 -11.17 4.25
CA THR A 102 4.79 -10.21 4.94
C THR A 102 5.15 -8.79 4.51
N ILE A 103 4.16 -8.07 4.01
CA ILE A 103 4.28 -6.65 3.65
C ILE A 103 3.70 -5.84 4.80
N ARG A 104 4.50 -4.93 5.32
CA ARG A 104 4.10 -4.02 6.39
C ARG A 104 3.65 -2.68 5.79
N THR A 105 2.55 -2.15 6.30
CA THR A 105 2.09 -0.80 5.91
C THR A 105 3.04 0.27 6.45
N LYS A 106 3.28 1.32 5.65
CA LYS A 106 4.24 2.39 5.94
C LYS A 106 3.60 3.66 6.49
N GLY A 107 2.38 3.59 6.99
CA GLY A 107 1.68 4.75 7.58
C GLY A 107 0.23 4.46 7.91
N ALA A 108 -0.39 5.35 8.67
CA ALA A 108 -1.76 5.20 9.15
C ALA A 108 -2.78 5.03 8.01
N LYS A 109 -2.63 5.77 6.90
CA LYS A 109 -3.53 5.66 5.74
C LYS A 109 -3.40 4.33 5.00
N GLN A 110 -2.19 3.79 4.88
CA GLN A 110 -2.01 2.44 4.34
C GLN A 110 -2.62 1.38 5.27
N SER A 111 -2.51 1.54 6.59
CA SER A 111 -3.14 0.64 7.57
C SER A 111 -4.66 0.70 7.50
N GLU A 112 -5.25 1.91 7.42
CA GLU A 112 -6.67 2.13 7.19
C GLU A 112 -7.14 1.44 5.89
N TYR A 113 -6.33 1.51 4.84
CA TYR A 113 -6.63 0.88 3.57
C TYR A 113 -6.65 -0.65 3.64
N VAL A 114 -5.64 -1.25 4.28
CA VAL A 114 -5.62 -2.71 4.48
C VAL A 114 -6.78 -3.14 5.36
N PHE A 115 -7.10 -2.40 6.43
CA PHE A 115 -8.26 -2.66 7.27
C PHE A 115 -9.58 -2.58 6.47
N ALA A 116 -9.73 -1.57 5.61
CA ALA A 116 -10.89 -1.46 4.73
C ALA A 116 -11.03 -2.67 3.79
N MET A 117 -9.92 -3.13 3.17
CA MET A 117 -9.92 -4.33 2.30
C MET A 117 -10.32 -5.61 3.05
N GLN A 118 -10.02 -5.71 4.34
CA GLN A 118 -10.39 -6.86 5.19
C GLN A 118 -11.88 -6.85 5.60
N ASN A 119 -12.51 -5.68 5.68
CA ASN A 119 -13.82 -5.50 6.30
C ASN A 119 -14.91 -4.99 5.35
N SER A 120 -14.59 -4.68 4.09
CA SER A 120 -15.56 -4.15 3.13
C SER A 120 -15.53 -4.93 1.82
N GLN A 121 -16.69 -5.03 1.19
CA GLN A 121 -16.81 -5.73 -0.09
C GLN A 121 -16.29 -4.88 -1.26
N VAL A 122 -16.44 -3.56 -1.17
CA VAL A 122 -15.97 -2.61 -2.17
C VAL A 122 -15.14 -1.52 -1.49
N VAL A 123 -13.91 -1.33 -1.94
CA VAL A 123 -12.98 -0.35 -1.36
C VAL A 123 -12.47 0.59 -2.44
N PHE A 124 -12.70 1.88 -2.23
CA PHE A 124 -12.13 2.94 -3.06
C PHE A 124 -10.89 3.54 -2.39
N ALA A 125 -9.74 3.44 -3.03
CA ALA A 125 -8.49 4.04 -2.60
C ALA A 125 -8.13 5.19 -3.54
N VAL A 126 -8.28 6.43 -3.08
CA VAL A 126 -8.17 7.63 -3.91
C VAL A 126 -7.06 8.54 -3.39
N GLY A 127 -6.25 9.08 -4.29
CA GLY A 127 -5.20 10.04 -3.96
C GLY A 127 -3.99 9.96 -4.87
N PRO A 128 -2.93 10.77 -4.60
CA PRO A 128 -1.81 10.95 -5.50
C PRO A 128 -1.01 9.67 -5.74
N ALA A 129 -0.28 9.65 -6.86
CA ALA A 129 0.64 8.58 -7.20
C ALA A 129 1.73 8.40 -6.13
N GLY A 130 2.24 7.17 -5.96
CA GLY A 130 3.31 6.86 -5.02
C GLY A 130 2.86 6.66 -3.56
N THR A 131 1.56 6.58 -3.27
CA THR A 131 1.02 6.27 -1.94
C THR A 131 0.88 4.76 -1.68
N GLY A 132 1.16 3.92 -2.68
CA GLY A 132 1.13 2.45 -2.58
C GLY A 132 -0.24 1.81 -2.80
N LYS A 133 -1.24 2.53 -3.32
CA LYS A 133 -2.61 2.03 -3.56
C LYS A 133 -2.63 0.72 -4.35
N THR A 134 -2.14 0.75 -5.57
CA THR A 134 -2.12 -0.40 -6.48
C THR A 134 -1.24 -1.52 -5.93
N TYR A 135 -0.08 -1.19 -5.36
CA TYR A 135 0.83 -2.15 -4.75
C TYR A 135 0.15 -2.94 -3.60
N LEU A 136 -0.46 -2.25 -2.65
CA LEU A 136 -1.14 -2.89 -1.51
C LEU A 136 -2.36 -3.68 -1.96
N ALA A 137 -3.17 -3.16 -2.88
CA ALA A 137 -4.32 -3.87 -3.46
C ALA A 137 -3.89 -5.19 -4.10
N THR A 138 -2.89 -5.13 -4.99
CA THR A 138 -2.41 -6.31 -5.71
C THR A 138 -1.87 -7.37 -4.75
N ASN A 139 -1.07 -6.96 -3.77
CA ASN A 139 -0.47 -7.88 -2.82
C ASN A 139 -1.48 -8.44 -1.81
N TRP A 140 -2.46 -7.65 -1.39
CA TRP A 140 -3.55 -8.16 -0.55
C TRP A 140 -4.37 -9.22 -1.31
N CYS A 141 -4.72 -8.98 -2.56
CA CYS A 141 -5.40 -9.95 -3.40
C CYS A 141 -4.57 -11.23 -3.62
N LEU A 142 -3.24 -11.11 -3.80
CA LEU A 142 -2.35 -12.27 -3.86
C LEU A 142 -2.37 -13.07 -2.55
N GLY A 143 -2.39 -12.40 -1.41
CA GLY A 143 -2.53 -13.05 -0.10
C GLY A 143 -3.83 -13.84 0.02
N GLU A 144 -4.96 -13.25 -0.41
CA GLU A 144 -6.27 -13.92 -0.42
C GLU A 144 -6.29 -15.14 -1.35
N LEU A 145 -5.69 -15.03 -2.54
CA LEU A 145 -5.57 -16.13 -3.49
C LEU A 145 -4.71 -17.27 -2.96
N LEU A 146 -3.50 -16.95 -2.49
CA LEU A 146 -2.55 -17.96 -2.00
C LEU A 146 -3.00 -18.63 -0.70
N ALA A 147 -3.83 -17.96 0.08
CA ALA A 147 -4.48 -18.53 1.27
C ALA A 147 -5.75 -19.34 0.94
N GLY A 148 -6.15 -19.41 -0.32
CA GLY A 148 -7.35 -20.13 -0.77
C GLY A 148 -8.68 -19.49 -0.37
N ARG A 149 -8.67 -18.23 0.12
CA ARG A 149 -9.91 -17.50 0.46
C ARG A 149 -10.61 -16.94 -0.77
N LYS A 150 -9.88 -16.73 -1.85
CA LYS A 150 -10.39 -16.39 -3.17
C LYS A 150 -9.77 -17.31 -4.22
N ASN A 151 -10.51 -17.56 -5.29
CA ASN A 151 -10.08 -18.50 -6.33
C ASN A 151 -9.42 -17.79 -7.52
N LYS A 152 -9.63 -16.48 -7.63
CA LYS A 152 -9.18 -15.70 -8.78
C LYS A 152 -8.90 -14.25 -8.42
N ILE A 153 -7.90 -13.68 -9.08
CA ILE A 153 -7.65 -12.24 -9.14
C ILE A 153 -7.95 -11.77 -10.55
N VAL A 154 -8.77 -10.74 -10.69
CA VAL A 154 -9.01 -10.06 -11.96
C VAL A 154 -8.55 -8.61 -11.82
N ILE A 155 -7.56 -8.21 -12.60
CA ILE A 155 -7.06 -6.84 -12.62
C ILE A 155 -7.47 -6.20 -13.91
N THR A 156 -8.14 -5.08 -13.82
CA THR A 156 -8.64 -4.36 -15.00
C THR A 156 -8.27 -2.88 -14.93
N ARG A 157 -8.08 -2.28 -16.09
CA ARG A 157 -7.75 -0.88 -16.26
C ARG A 157 -8.53 -0.30 -17.43
N PRO A 158 -9.08 0.92 -17.32
CA PRO A 158 -9.64 1.62 -18.48
C PRO A 158 -8.50 1.92 -19.46
N VAL A 159 -8.75 1.61 -20.73
CA VAL A 159 -7.82 1.99 -21.79
C VAL A 159 -8.26 3.37 -22.28
N VAL A 160 -7.48 4.39 -21.95
CA VAL A 160 -7.65 5.74 -22.47
C VAL A 160 -6.48 6.02 -23.39
N GLU A 161 -6.74 6.47 -24.59
CA GLU A 161 -5.71 6.89 -25.52
C GLU A 161 -5.15 8.26 -25.07
N ALA A 162 -4.10 8.20 -24.23
CA ALA A 162 -3.39 9.40 -23.82
C ALA A 162 -2.42 9.85 -24.93
N GLY A 163 -2.92 10.57 -25.91
CA GLY A 163 -2.09 11.24 -26.93
C GLY A 163 -1.51 10.36 -28.04
N GLU A 164 -1.24 9.09 -27.79
CA GLU A 164 -0.87 8.11 -28.82
C GLU A 164 -2.01 7.10 -28.96
N SER A 165 -2.68 7.11 -30.14
CA SER A 165 -3.77 6.16 -30.36
C SER A 165 -3.23 4.73 -30.42
N LEU A 166 -3.90 3.79 -29.75
CA LEU A 166 -3.60 2.34 -29.80
C LEU A 166 -3.42 1.82 -31.24
N GLY A 167 -3.94 2.55 -32.22
CA GLY A 167 -3.77 2.27 -33.64
C GLY A 167 -2.33 2.39 -34.14
N PHE A 168 -1.47 3.20 -33.52
CA PHE A 168 -0.08 3.41 -33.95
C PHE A 168 0.91 2.40 -33.38
N LEU A 169 0.56 1.65 -32.34
CA LEU A 169 1.45 0.61 -31.81
C LEU A 169 1.40 -0.64 -32.68
N PRO A 170 2.55 -1.19 -33.09
CA PRO A 170 2.59 -2.46 -33.84
C PRO A 170 2.18 -3.64 -32.95
N GLY A 171 1.54 -4.65 -33.54
CA GLY A 171 1.18 -5.89 -32.86
C GLY A 171 -0.32 -6.08 -32.63
N ASP A 172 -0.67 -7.23 -32.04
CA ASP A 172 -2.03 -7.54 -31.63
C ASP A 172 -2.48 -6.69 -30.42
N LEU A 173 -3.76 -6.78 -30.05
CA LEU A 173 -4.33 -5.98 -28.96
C LEU A 173 -3.62 -6.25 -27.62
N SER A 174 -3.23 -7.50 -27.35
CA SER A 174 -2.48 -7.89 -26.15
C SER A 174 -1.11 -7.21 -26.09
N GLN A 175 -0.38 -7.22 -27.20
CA GLN A 175 0.94 -6.58 -27.30
C GLN A 175 0.85 -5.05 -27.10
N LYS A 176 -0.20 -4.43 -27.64
CA LYS A 176 -0.46 -2.99 -27.47
C LYS A 176 -0.83 -2.59 -26.03
N LEU A 177 -1.44 -3.50 -25.30
CA LEU A 177 -1.87 -3.27 -23.91
C LEU A 177 -0.74 -3.55 -22.90
N ASN A 178 0.24 -4.36 -23.28
CA ASN A 178 1.31 -4.82 -22.37
C ASN A 178 2.05 -3.67 -21.63
N PRO A 179 2.40 -2.53 -22.25
CA PRO A 179 3.03 -1.41 -21.54
C PRO A 179 2.18 -0.86 -20.38
N TYR A 180 0.85 -0.84 -20.56
CA TYR A 180 -0.07 -0.34 -19.55
C TYR A 180 -0.29 -1.34 -18.39
N LEU A 181 -0.02 -2.61 -18.63
CA LEU A 181 -0.20 -3.69 -17.65
C LEU A 181 1.09 -4.02 -16.90
N LYS A 182 2.25 -3.66 -17.44
CA LYS A 182 3.55 -3.95 -16.84
C LYS A 182 3.70 -3.50 -15.37
N PRO A 183 3.23 -2.30 -14.94
CA PRO A 183 3.30 -1.90 -13.54
C PRO A 183 2.56 -2.84 -12.57
N LEU A 184 1.54 -3.53 -13.05
CA LEU A 184 0.79 -4.51 -12.28
C LEU A 184 1.61 -5.79 -12.08
N TYR A 185 2.27 -6.27 -13.15
CA TYR A 185 3.22 -7.38 -13.06
C TYR A 185 4.38 -7.05 -12.13
N ASP A 186 5.00 -5.89 -12.29
CA ASP A 186 6.10 -5.43 -11.44
C ASP A 186 5.68 -5.41 -9.95
N SER A 187 4.43 -5.04 -9.66
CA SER A 187 3.89 -5.04 -8.30
C SER A 187 3.78 -6.46 -7.72
N MET A 188 3.39 -7.44 -8.50
CA MET A 188 3.32 -8.86 -8.09
C MET A 188 4.71 -9.47 -7.96
N GLU A 189 5.58 -9.23 -8.93
CA GLU A 189 6.93 -9.77 -8.99
C GLU A 189 7.86 -9.22 -7.89
N ALA A 190 7.54 -8.06 -7.34
CA ALA A 190 8.21 -7.54 -6.14
C ALA A 190 8.00 -8.47 -4.91
N THR A 191 6.94 -9.26 -4.91
CA THR A 191 6.55 -10.07 -3.74
C THR A 191 6.68 -11.58 -3.98
N ILE A 192 6.27 -12.07 -5.15
CA ILE A 192 6.40 -13.49 -5.54
C ILE A 192 7.29 -13.61 -6.77
N SER A 193 7.83 -14.82 -7.04
CA SER A 193 8.70 -15.00 -8.19
C SER A 193 7.97 -14.82 -9.52
N PRO A 194 8.63 -14.30 -10.59
CA PRO A 194 8.04 -14.20 -11.92
C PRO A 194 7.49 -15.55 -12.44
N ALA A 195 8.16 -16.65 -12.10
CA ALA A 195 7.70 -17.99 -12.47
C ALA A 195 6.36 -18.34 -11.80
N THR A 196 6.16 -17.91 -10.54
CA THR A 196 4.89 -18.11 -9.82
C THR A 196 3.79 -17.27 -10.45
N VAL A 197 4.05 -16.00 -10.80
CA VAL A 197 3.07 -15.13 -11.47
C VAL A 197 2.59 -15.78 -12.78
N ARG A 198 3.52 -16.22 -13.64
CA ARG A 198 3.19 -16.90 -14.90
C ARG A 198 2.35 -18.15 -14.70
N ARG A 199 2.71 -19.00 -13.73
CA ARG A 199 1.94 -20.22 -13.43
C ARG A 199 0.51 -19.90 -13.01
N LEU A 200 0.31 -18.87 -12.17
CA LEU A 200 -1.02 -18.44 -11.73
C LEU A 200 -1.84 -17.84 -12.90
N GLU A 201 -1.19 -17.17 -13.82
CA GLU A 201 -1.81 -16.63 -15.03
C GLU A 201 -2.19 -17.76 -16.01
N GLU A 202 -1.28 -18.68 -16.31
CA GLU A 202 -1.53 -19.86 -17.17
C GLU A 202 -2.65 -20.76 -16.62
N SER A 203 -2.77 -20.86 -15.29
CA SER A 203 -3.87 -21.58 -14.65
C SER A 203 -5.18 -20.77 -14.59
N GLY A 204 -5.20 -19.53 -15.07
CA GLY A 204 -6.35 -18.65 -15.06
C GLY A 204 -6.74 -18.11 -13.66
N GLN A 205 -5.88 -18.29 -12.67
CA GLN A 205 -6.07 -17.75 -11.32
C GLN A 205 -5.75 -16.26 -11.24
N ILE A 206 -4.88 -15.76 -12.11
CA ILE A 206 -4.66 -14.32 -12.34
C ILE A 206 -5.10 -14.02 -13.77
N GLU A 207 -5.89 -12.98 -13.91
CA GLU A 207 -6.31 -12.44 -15.21
C GLU A 207 -6.11 -10.93 -15.21
N ILE A 208 -5.39 -10.43 -16.20
CA ILE A 208 -5.22 -9.00 -16.44
C ILE A 208 -5.85 -8.67 -17.78
N ALA A 209 -6.87 -7.81 -17.77
CA ALA A 209 -7.66 -7.54 -18.97
C ALA A 209 -8.17 -6.08 -19.01
N PRO A 210 -8.38 -5.49 -20.19
CA PRO A 210 -9.04 -4.20 -20.33
C PRO A 210 -10.42 -4.18 -19.70
N LEU A 211 -10.84 -3.04 -19.17
CA LEU A 211 -12.15 -2.87 -18.53
C LEU A 211 -13.32 -3.25 -19.46
N ALA A 212 -13.19 -3.01 -20.76
CA ALA A 212 -14.21 -3.39 -21.74
C ALA A 212 -14.54 -4.89 -21.74
N TYR A 213 -13.57 -5.75 -21.38
CA TYR A 213 -13.75 -7.21 -21.34
C TYR A 213 -14.50 -7.70 -20.11
N MET A 214 -14.82 -6.81 -19.19
CA MET A 214 -15.64 -7.14 -18.01
C MET A 214 -17.15 -7.16 -18.34
N ARG A 215 -17.55 -6.63 -19.50
CA ARG A 215 -18.97 -6.55 -19.87
C ARG A 215 -19.56 -7.95 -20.05
N GLY A 216 -20.75 -8.19 -19.46
CA GLY A 216 -21.47 -9.46 -19.54
C GLY A 216 -20.93 -10.59 -18.65
N ARG A 217 -19.90 -10.32 -17.86
CA ARG A 217 -19.31 -11.31 -16.94
C ARG A 217 -19.97 -11.25 -15.57
N SER A 218 -19.87 -12.35 -14.83
CA SER A 218 -20.13 -12.42 -13.38
C SER A 218 -18.88 -12.98 -12.72
N LEU A 219 -18.32 -12.23 -11.77
CA LEU A 219 -17.06 -12.53 -11.10
C LEU A 219 -17.37 -13.06 -9.72
N ASN A 220 -17.33 -14.39 -9.54
CA ASN A 220 -17.58 -15.06 -8.26
C ASN A 220 -16.25 -15.49 -7.62
N ASN A 221 -16.20 -15.55 -6.28
CA ASN A 221 -15.04 -15.99 -5.51
C ASN A 221 -13.73 -15.28 -5.92
N SER A 222 -13.82 -14.00 -6.26
CA SER A 222 -12.74 -13.25 -6.90
C SER A 222 -12.36 -11.99 -6.14
N CYS A 223 -11.07 -11.65 -6.14
CA CYS A 223 -10.60 -10.30 -5.89
C CYS A 223 -10.54 -9.55 -7.22
N VAL A 224 -11.22 -8.42 -7.33
CA VAL A 224 -11.28 -7.65 -8.57
C VAL A 224 -10.67 -6.27 -8.35
N ILE A 225 -9.65 -5.91 -9.11
CA ILE A 225 -8.98 -4.61 -9.02
C ILE A 225 -9.33 -3.79 -10.27
N LEU A 226 -9.83 -2.58 -10.04
CA LEU A 226 -9.94 -1.56 -11.08
C LEU A 226 -8.91 -0.47 -10.81
N ASP A 227 -7.82 -0.48 -11.58
CA ASP A 227 -6.75 0.52 -11.47
C ASP A 227 -6.98 1.69 -12.43
N GLU A 228 -6.45 2.88 -12.10
CA GLU A 228 -6.62 4.14 -12.85
C GLU A 228 -8.10 4.50 -13.11
N ALA A 229 -8.92 4.27 -12.09
CA ALA A 229 -10.37 4.39 -12.17
C ALA A 229 -10.87 5.81 -12.47
N GLN A 230 -10.05 6.84 -12.27
CA GLN A 230 -10.38 8.22 -12.67
C GLN A 230 -10.65 8.35 -14.18
N ASN A 231 -10.09 7.43 -14.97
CA ASN A 231 -10.23 7.37 -16.41
C ASN A 231 -11.44 6.54 -16.89
N THR A 232 -12.32 6.13 -15.97
CA THR A 232 -13.60 5.50 -16.34
C THR A 232 -14.69 6.54 -16.56
N THR A 233 -15.60 6.24 -17.46
CA THR A 233 -16.89 6.94 -17.53
C THR A 233 -17.83 6.45 -16.43
N VAL A 234 -18.89 7.20 -16.13
CA VAL A 234 -19.95 6.79 -15.17
C VAL A 234 -20.56 5.44 -15.56
N GLY A 235 -20.82 5.23 -16.87
CA GLY A 235 -21.34 3.96 -17.37
C GLY A 235 -20.39 2.79 -17.20
N GLN A 236 -19.09 2.99 -17.41
CA GLN A 236 -18.05 1.97 -17.21
C GLN A 236 -17.88 1.61 -15.73
N MET A 237 -17.88 2.59 -14.83
CA MET A 237 -17.82 2.34 -13.37
C MET A 237 -19.04 1.53 -12.91
N LYS A 238 -20.25 1.93 -13.31
CA LYS A 238 -21.46 1.19 -12.99
C LYS A 238 -21.42 -0.23 -13.55
N MET A 239 -21.00 -0.37 -14.82
CA MET A 239 -20.82 -1.68 -15.46
C MET A 239 -19.88 -2.57 -14.66
N PHE A 240 -18.72 -2.06 -14.23
CA PHE A 240 -17.72 -2.78 -13.45
C PHE A 240 -18.27 -3.23 -12.08
N LEU A 241 -18.83 -2.32 -11.30
CA LEU A 241 -19.35 -2.62 -9.97
C LEU A 241 -20.47 -3.68 -9.98
N THR A 242 -21.26 -3.69 -11.06
CA THR A 242 -22.33 -4.68 -11.23
C THR A 242 -21.85 -6.05 -11.75
N ARG A 243 -20.54 -6.27 -11.88
CA ARG A 243 -19.94 -7.58 -12.22
C ARG A 243 -19.62 -8.42 -11.00
N LEU A 244 -19.61 -7.83 -9.82
CA LEU A 244 -19.30 -8.55 -8.58
C LEU A 244 -20.39 -9.59 -8.30
N GLY A 245 -19.94 -10.82 -8.18
CA GLY A 245 -20.78 -11.95 -7.80
C GLY A 245 -20.54 -12.38 -6.35
N GLU A 246 -21.02 -13.58 -6.02
CA GLU A 246 -20.92 -14.12 -4.69
C GLU A 246 -19.47 -14.28 -4.23
N ASN A 247 -19.24 -14.00 -2.95
CA ASN A 247 -17.92 -14.09 -2.30
C ASN A 247 -16.80 -13.35 -3.04
N SER A 248 -17.13 -12.21 -3.69
CA SER A 248 -16.14 -11.38 -4.38
C SER A 248 -16.02 -10.02 -3.72
N CYS A 249 -14.85 -9.41 -3.89
CA CYS A 249 -14.56 -8.04 -3.46
C CYS A 249 -13.97 -7.23 -4.61
N ALA A 250 -14.19 -5.92 -4.57
CA ALA A 250 -13.60 -4.98 -5.52
C ALA A 250 -12.73 -3.95 -4.81
N ILE A 251 -11.58 -3.69 -5.39
CA ILE A 251 -10.66 -2.65 -4.95
C ILE A 251 -10.48 -1.68 -6.11
N ILE A 252 -10.87 -0.44 -5.92
CA ILE A 252 -10.85 0.61 -6.94
C ILE A 252 -9.76 1.61 -6.56
N THR A 253 -8.74 1.76 -7.41
CA THR A 253 -7.62 2.68 -7.20
C THR A 253 -7.65 3.79 -8.24
N GLY A 254 -7.31 5.00 -7.83
CA GLY A 254 -7.25 6.13 -8.76
C GLY A 254 -6.79 7.45 -8.15
N ASP A 255 -6.55 8.41 -9.01
CA ASP A 255 -6.18 9.79 -8.65
C ASP A 255 -7.11 10.77 -9.37
N ILE A 256 -8.03 11.39 -8.63
CA ILE A 256 -9.01 12.33 -9.21
C ILE A 256 -8.38 13.58 -9.82
N THR A 257 -7.10 13.84 -9.56
CA THR A 257 -6.37 14.98 -10.12
C THR A 257 -5.71 14.66 -11.46
N GLN A 258 -5.59 13.37 -11.82
CA GLN A 258 -4.90 12.89 -13.01
C GLN A 258 -5.89 12.21 -13.98
N THR A 259 -6.91 12.93 -14.42
CA THR A 259 -7.87 12.40 -15.38
C THR A 259 -7.46 12.73 -16.81
N ASP A 260 -7.45 11.72 -17.67
CA ASP A 260 -7.21 11.83 -19.11
C ASP A 260 -8.53 11.89 -19.91
N LEU A 261 -9.68 11.90 -19.24
CA LEU A 261 -10.99 12.00 -19.88
C LEU A 261 -11.18 13.39 -20.51
N PRO A 262 -11.93 13.48 -21.61
CA PRO A 262 -12.34 14.76 -22.19
C PRO A 262 -13.02 15.67 -21.16
N LYS A 263 -12.77 16.98 -21.20
CA LYS A 263 -13.27 17.97 -20.24
C LYS A 263 -14.79 17.99 -20.05
N ASN A 264 -15.55 17.53 -21.05
CA ASN A 264 -17.01 17.43 -21.01
C ASN A 264 -17.53 16.10 -20.46
N GLN A 265 -16.63 15.21 -19.99
CA GLN A 265 -17.01 13.89 -19.48
C GLN A 265 -16.70 13.77 -18.01
N THR A 266 -17.71 13.40 -17.22
CA THR A 266 -17.56 13.17 -15.78
C THR A 266 -16.84 11.83 -15.53
N SER A 267 -15.82 11.87 -14.68
CA SER A 267 -15.14 10.67 -14.22
C SER A 267 -16.10 9.78 -13.42
N GLY A 268 -16.13 8.48 -13.78
CA GLY A 268 -16.89 7.47 -13.05
C GLY A 268 -16.41 7.29 -11.60
N LEU A 269 -15.12 7.51 -11.34
CA LEU A 269 -14.59 7.52 -9.97
C LEU A 269 -15.19 8.66 -9.15
N VAL A 270 -15.22 9.87 -9.68
CA VAL A 270 -15.79 11.05 -8.97
C VAL A 270 -17.29 10.86 -8.74
N ASP A 271 -18.03 10.36 -9.73
CA ASP A 271 -19.46 10.06 -9.60
C ASP A 271 -19.71 8.99 -8.53
N ALA A 272 -18.91 7.92 -8.51
CA ALA A 272 -19.03 6.85 -7.52
C ALA A 272 -18.74 7.33 -6.09
N LEU A 273 -17.73 8.19 -5.89
CA LEU A 273 -17.42 8.79 -4.58
C LEU A 273 -18.60 9.57 -3.99
N ASN A 274 -19.42 10.19 -4.85
CA ASN A 274 -20.58 10.97 -4.41
C ASN A 274 -21.82 10.10 -4.20
N ARG A 275 -22.00 9.03 -5.02
CA ARG A 275 -23.24 8.22 -4.97
C ARG A 275 -23.20 7.09 -3.97
N LEU A 276 -22.01 6.55 -3.70
CA LEU A 276 -21.83 5.36 -2.88
C LEU A 276 -21.41 5.70 -1.45
N ASP A 277 -21.34 6.98 -1.10
CA ASP A 277 -21.06 7.40 0.27
C ASP A 277 -22.19 6.92 1.20
N GLY A 278 -21.81 6.27 2.32
CA GLY A 278 -22.75 5.68 3.27
C GLY A 278 -23.43 4.37 2.82
N VAL A 279 -23.08 3.81 1.67
CA VAL A 279 -23.58 2.49 1.26
C VAL A 279 -22.89 1.40 2.06
N GLU A 280 -23.67 0.51 2.70
CA GLU A 280 -23.16 -0.61 3.48
C GLU A 280 -22.25 -1.52 2.62
N GLY A 281 -21.10 -1.94 3.17
CA GLY A 281 -20.13 -2.76 2.47
C GLY A 281 -19.19 -1.97 1.52
N VAL A 282 -19.34 -0.64 1.43
CA VAL A 282 -18.46 0.25 0.65
C VAL A 282 -17.62 1.11 1.57
N SER A 283 -16.32 1.15 1.35
CA SER A 283 -15.39 1.99 2.09
C SER A 283 -14.57 2.89 1.19
N PHE A 284 -14.26 4.09 1.69
CA PHE A 284 -13.45 5.09 1.00
C PHE A 284 -12.21 5.44 1.80
N VAL A 285 -11.03 5.24 1.23
CA VAL A 285 -9.75 5.65 1.81
C VAL A 285 -9.12 6.72 0.95
N ARG A 286 -8.92 7.90 1.53
CA ARG A 286 -8.39 9.08 0.84
C ARG A 286 -6.96 9.32 1.27
N PHE A 287 -6.03 9.13 0.34
CA PHE A 287 -4.62 9.43 0.50
C PHE A 287 -4.33 10.88 0.12
N SER A 288 -3.34 11.45 0.76
CA SER A 288 -2.83 12.80 0.52
C SER A 288 -1.36 12.77 0.10
N GLY A 289 -0.80 13.90 -0.28
CA GLY A 289 0.63 14.02 -0.57
C GLY A 289 1.54 13.63 0.60
N LYS A 290 1.04 13.72 1.84
CA LYS A 290 1.76 13.32 3.06
C LYS A 290 1.92 11.80 3.20
N ASP A 291 1.06 11.03 2.51
CA ASP A 291 1.05 9.56 2.53
C ASP A 291 1.93 8.96 1.43
N THR A 292 2.66 9.80 0.70
CA THR A 292 3.52 9.37 -0.41
C THR A 292 4.76 8.66 0.11
N VAL A 293 4.99 7.45 -0.38
CA VAL A 293 6.18 6.64 -0.09
C VAL A 293 7.14 6.75 -1.28
N ARG A 294 7.96 7.78 -1.28
CA ARG A 294 8.94 8.05 -2.36
C ARG A 294 10.34 8.21 -1.79
N SER A 295 11.35 7.93 -2.61
CA SER A 295 12.73 8.24 -2.24
C SER A 295 12.92 9.75 -2.08
N ARG A 296 13.86 10.17 -1.24
CA ARG A 296 14.15 11.59 -0.98
C ARG A 296 14.47 12.38 -2.25
N ILE A 297 15.19 11.76 -3.19
CA ILE A 297 15.54 12.44 -4.44
C ILE A 297 14.30 12.70 -5.28
N VAL A 298 13.36 11.75 -5.39
CA VAL A 298 12.12 11.92 -6.14
C VAL A 298 11.27 13.04 -5.52
N GLN A 299 11.18 13.10 -4.18
CA GLN A 299 10.46 14.18 -3.50
C GLN A 299 11.09 15.56 -3.77
N ARG A 300 12.43 15.65 -3.76
CA ARG A 300 13.15 16.90 -4.08
C ARG A 300 12.92 17.33 -5.53
N ILE A 301 12.91 16.38 -6.45
CA ILE A 301 12.64 16.66 -7.87
C ILE A 301 11.22 17.22 -8.03
N ILE A 302 10.21 16.57 -7.46
CA ILE A 302 8.81 17.04 -7.53
C ILE A 302 8.69 18.45 -6.97
N ASN A 303 9.21 18.69 -5.77
CA ASN A 303 9.17 20.02 -5.14
C ASN A 303 9.90 21.12 -5.97
N ALA A 304 10.86 20.71 -6.81
CA ALA A 304 11.54 21.65 -7.70
C ALA A 304 10.71 22.01 -8.94
N TYR A 305 9.88 21.08 -9.42
CA TYR A 305 8.97 21.31 -10.56
C TYR A 305 7.65 21.99 -10.16
N GLU A 306 7.28 21.94 -8.89
CA GLU A 306 6.07 22.60 -8.35
C GLU A 306 6.32 24.08 -7.95
N LYS A 307 7.55 24.56 -8.03
CA LYS A 307 7.94 25.97 -7.84
C LYS A 307 7.87 26.74 -9.15
#